data_80fdb60ee30091142bb3a6a3dba61a6a
#
_entry.id   80fdb60ee30091142bb3a6a3dba61a6a
#
_cell.length_a   1.000
_cell.length_b   1.000
_cell.length_c   1.000
_cell.angle_alpha   90.00
_cell.angle_beta   90.00
_cell.angle_gamma   90.00
#
_symmetry.space_group_name_H-M   'P 1'
#
loop_
_entity.id
_entity.type
_entity.pdbx_description
1 polymer ?
#
loop_
_entity_poly.entity_id
_entity_poly.type
_entity_poly.pdbx_seq_one_letter_code
_entity_poly.pdbx_strand_id
1 'polypeptide(L)'
;MMVMTAKVNLKKIAILLGAFALLVIALAAMLNRQDQATGAAVSDNDGRVAFLKSFGWQVTPAPVESGPVKIPAEQSEVFDRYAQLQKNQGYDLSAYAGKTVMRYVYQITNYPDATEPVYATLLVCKNQVIGGDITNTGPEGKIQGFGMPGSGK
;
A
#
# COMPACT_ATOMS: atom_id res chain seq x y z
N MET A 1 6.09 -23.54 62.35
CA MET A 1 6.44 -23.46 60.94
C MET A 1 5.35 -24.22 60.15
N MET A 2 4.36 -23.51 59.64
CA MET A 2 3.33 -24.11 58.81
C MET A 2 3.79 -24.10 57.35
N VAL A 3 4.13 -25.26 56.81
CA VAL A 3 4.36 -25.42 55.38
C VAL A 3 3.00 -25.64 54.75
N MET A 4 2.42 -24.60 54.17
CA MET A 4 1.26 -24.72 53.30
C MET A 4 1.70 -25.32 51.98
N THR A 5 1.58 -26.63 51.86
CA THR A 5 1.70 -27.29 50.55
C THR A 5 0.39 -27.02 49.77
N ALA A 6 0.37 -25.96 49.04
CA ALA A 6 -0.69 -25.74 48.05
C ALA A 6 -0.57 -26.84 46.98
N LYS A 7 -1.50 -27.79 46.96
CA LYS A 7 -1.64 -28.74 45.83
C LYS A 7 -1.97 -27.94 44.58
N VAL A 8 -0.94 -27.65 43.83
CA VAL A 8 -1.06 -26.96 42.56
C VAL A 8 -1.72 -27.91 41.55
N ASN A 9 -2.92 -27.59 41.13
CA ASN A 9 -3.67 -28.41 40.20
C ASN A 9 -3.07 -28.21 38.80
N LEU A 10 -2.24 -29.15 38.34
CA LEU A 10 -1.55 -29.10 37.05
C LEU A 10 -2.50 -28.84 35.88
N LYS A 11 -3.76 -29.28 35.95
CA LYS A 11 -4.75 -29.02 34.90
C LYS A 11 -5.14 -27.54 34.82
N LYS A 12 -5.24 -26.85 35.95
CA LYS A 12 -5.52 -25.39 35.98
C LYS A 12 -4.34 -24.58 35.50
N ILE A 13 -3.10 -25.00 35.79
CA ILE A 13 -1.90 -24.36 35.26
C ILE A 13 -1.78 -24.54 33.76
N ALA A 14 -2.06 -25.73 33.24
CA ALA A 14 -2.05 -25.97 31.78
C ALA A 14 -3.10 -25.11 31.02
N ILE A 15 -4.28 -24.92 31.62
CA ILE A 15 -5.34 -24.06 31.04
C ILE A 15 -4.90 -22.57 31.08
N LEU A 16 -4.30 -22.11 32.18
CA LEU A 16 -3.79 -20.73 32.31
C LEU A 16 -2.63 -20.45 31.35
N LEU A 17 -1.72 -21.39 31.17
CA LEU A 17 -0.58 -21.28 30.24
C LEU A 17 -1.08 -21.30 28.78
N GLY A 18 -2.08 -22.12 28.46
CA GLY A 18 -2.71 -22.15 27.13
C GLY A 18 -3.44 -20.84 26.81
N ALA A 19 -4.19 -20.28 27.77
CA ALA A 19 -4.88 -19.00 27.61
C ALA A 19 -3.88 -17.84 27.46
N PHE A 20 -2.78 -17.86 28.20
CA PHE A 20 -1.73 -16.84 28.08
C PHE A 20 -0.99 -16.93 26.73
N ALA A 21 -0.68 -18.14 26.25
CA ALA A 21 -0.09 -18.33 24.92
C ALA A 21 -0.99 -17.82 23.79
N LEU A 22 -2.31 -18.08 23.86
CA LEU A 22 -3.29 -17.56 22.90
C LEU A 22 -3.39 -16.04 22.96
N LEU A 23 -3.33 -15.44 24.15
CA LEU A 23 -3.36 -13.99 24.32
C LEU A 23 -2.11 -13.34 23.71
N VAL A 24 -0.92 -13.93 23.89
CA VAL A 24 0.35 -13.44 23.31
C VAL A 24 0.32 -13.55 21.79
N ILE A 25 -0.22 -14.63 21.22
CA ILE A 25 -0.37 -14.81 19.78
C ILE A 25 -1.36 -13.78 19.21
N ALA A 26 -2.49 -13.55 19.90
CA ALA A 26 -3.47 -12.56 19.48
C ALA A 26 -2.90 -11.13 19.56
N LEU A 27 -2.11 -10.83 20.59
CA LEU A 27 -1.43 -9.53 20.76
C LEU A 27 -0.34 -9.33 19.71
N ALA A 28 0.46 -10.36 19.41
CA ALA A 28 1.46 -10.33 18.34
C ALA A 28 0.81 -10.16 16.97
N ALA A 29 -0.34 -10.80 16.71
CA ALA A 29 -1.11 -10.61 15.50
C ALA A 29 -1.73 -9.20 15.41
N MET A 30 -2.14 -8.59 16.54
CA MET A 30 -2.60 -7.20 16.58
C MET A 30 -1.45 -6.20 16.37
N LEU A 31 -0.28 -6.44 16.97
CA LEU A 31 0.90 -5.60 16.78
C LEU A 31 1.43 -5.69 15.34
N ASN A 32 1.37 -6.87 14.73
CA ASN A 32 1.73 -7.07 13.33
C ASN A 32 0.72 -6.44 12.34
N ARG A 33 -0.51 -6.16 12.79
CA ARG A 33 -1.50 -5.42 12.00
C ARG A 33 -1.26 -3.91 11.97
N GLN A 34 -0.50 -3.37 12.91
CA GLN A 34 -0.18 -1.93 12.94
C GLN A 34 0.93 -1.54 11.95
N ASP A 35 1.71 -2.49 11.44
CA ASP A 35 2.69 -2.26 10.37
C ASP A 35 2.13 -2.53 8.96
N GLN A 36 0.88 -2.93 8.85
CA GLN A 36 0.18 -2.88 7.58
C GLN A 36 -0.30 -1.45 7.32
N ALA A 37 0.65 -0.55 7.04
CA ALA A 37 0.35 0.57 6.18
C ALA A 37 -0.38 -0.02 4.96
N THR A 38 -1.48 0.58 4.57
CA THR A 38 -2.45 0.20 3.56
C THR A 38 -1.87 0.01 2.14
N GLY A 39 -0.56 -0.25 2.01
CA GLY A 39 0.14 -0.40 0.75
C GLY A 39 0.55 -1.84 0.47
N ALA A 40 0.38 -2.29 -0.75
CA ALA A 40 0.93 -3.56 -1.20
C ALA A 40 2.45 -3.53 -1.13
N ALA A 41 3.05 -4.63 -0.65
CA ALA A 41 4.50 -4.77 -0.61
C ALA A 41 5.07 -4.96 -2.03
N VAL A 42 6.04 -4.13 -2.40
CA VAL A 42 6.65 -4.11 -3.74
C VAL A 42 8.18 -3.95 -3.60
N SER A 43 8.85 -4.98 -3.13
CA SER A 43 10.29 -4.96 -2.85
C SER A 43 11.16 -4.79 -4.11
N ASP A 44 10.66 -5.22 -5.27
CA ASP A 44 11.38 -5.25 -6.53
C ASP A 44 10.50 -4.85 -7.73
N ASN A 45 11.08 -4.91 -8.93
CA ASN A 45 10.36 -4.60 -10.15
C ASN A 45 9.19 -5.56 -10.41
N ASP A 46 9.41 -6.85 -10.17
CA ASP A 46 8.38 -7.87 -10.41
C ASP A 46 7.18 -7.67 -9.49
N GLY A 47 7.42 -7.30 -8.23
CA GLY A 47 6.37 -6.93 -7.27
C GLY A 47 5.57 -5.70 -7.72
N ARG A 48 6.23 -4.68 -8.28
CA ARG A 48 5.55 -3.49 -8.81
C ARG A 48 4.70 -3.80 -10.04
N VAL A 49 5.24 -4.59 -10.97
CA VAL A 49 4.51 -5.06 -12.16
C VAL A 49 3.32 -5.93 -11.75
N ALA A 50 3.50 -6.85 -10.81
CA ALA A 50 2.43 -7.69 -10.27
C ALA A 50 1.34 -6.87 -9.58
N PHE A 51 1.71 -5.81 -8.86
CA PHE A 51 0.76 -4.87 -8.26
C PHE A 51 -0.14 -4.23 -9.32
N LEU A 52 0.43 -3.68 -10.39
CA LEU A 52 -0.34 -3.09 -11.49
C LEU A 52 -1.19 -4.14 -12.23
N LYS A 53 -0.66 -5.33 -12.40
CA LYS A 53 -1.38 -6.45 -13.01
C LYS A 53 -2.60 -6.88 -12.19
N SER A 54 -2.57 -6.72 -10.87
CA SER A 54 -3.71 -7.03 -10.00
C SER A 54 -4.94 -6.16 -10.28
N PHE A 55 -4.76 -4.98 -10.87
CA PHE A 55 -5.84 -4.12 -11.38
C PHE A 55 -6.23 -4.41 -12.84
N GLY A 56 -5.56 -5.36 -13.49
CA GLY A 56 -5.78 -5.71 -14.89
C GLY A 56 -4.86 -4.99 -15.87
N TRP A 57 -3.92 -4.15 -15.40
CA TRP A 57 -3.02 -3.42 -16.28
C TRP A 57 -1.89 -4.29 -16.81
N GLN A 58 -1.62 -4.16 -18.10
CA GLN A 58 -0.41 -4.65 -18.74
C GLN A 58 0.53 -3.45 -18.93
N VAL A 59 1.76 -3.62 -18.50
CA VAL A 59 2.75 -2.54 -18.49
C VAL A 59 4.08 -3.00 -19.09
N THR A 60 4.94 -2.06 -19.41
CA THR A 60 6.32 -2.35 -19.81
C THR A 60 7.04 -3.17 -18.74
N PRO A 61 7.97 -4.09 -19.13
CA PRO A 61 8.67 -4.96 -18.18
C PRO A 61 9.52 -4.22 -17.16
N ALA A 62 9.96 -3.01 -17.51
CA ALA A 62 10.74 -2.14 -16.64
C ALA A 62 10.10 -0.74 -16.61
N PRO A 63 10.33 0.06 -15.56
CA PRO A 63 9.85 1.43 -15.53
C PRO A 63 10.51 2.25 -16.64
N VAL A 64 9.75 3.10 -17.29
CA VAL A 64 10.27 4.07 -18.28
C VAL A 64 10.93 5.26 -17.60
N GLU A 65 10.58 5.51 -16.34
CA GLU A 65 11.17 6.53 -15.48
C GLU A 65 11.16 6.04 -14.03
N SER A 66 12.22 6.34 -13.29
CA SER A 66 12.28 6.12 -11.85
C SER A 66 13.20 7.12 -11.17
N GLY A 67 12.87 7.51 -9.95
CA GLY A 67 13.69 8.42 -9.18
C GLY A 67 13.03 8.88 -7.89
N PRO A 68 13.78 9.55 -7.01
CA PRO A 68 13.25 10.11 -5.79
C PRO A 68 12.33 11.31 -6.10
N VAL A 69 11.26 11.43 -5.31
CA VAL A 69 10.36 12.57 -5.31
C VAL A 69 10.01 12.95 -3.88
N LYS A 70 9.93 14.25 -3.61
CA LYS A 70 9.54 14.75 -2.30
C LYS A 70 8.02 14.96 -2.28
N ILE A 71 7.37 14.38 -1.29
CA ILE A 71 5.95 14.66 -1.03
C ILE A 71 5.85 16.08 -0.46
N PRO A 72 5.04 16.97 -1.05
CA PRO A 72 4.90 18.33 -0.54
C PRO A 72 4.49 18.37 0.94
N ALA A 73 5.15 19.23 1.71
CA ALA A 73 4.77 19.54 3.09
C ALA A 73 3.77 20.70 3.14
N GLU A 74 3.79 21.55 2.12
CA GLU A 74 2.88 22.70 2.00
C GLU A 74 1.65 22.31 1.19
N GLN A 75 0.51 22.82 1.61
CA GLN A 75 -0.75 22.64 0.91
C GLN A 75 -0.79 23.50 -0.35
N SER A 76 -1.28 22.91 -1.43
CA SER A 76 -1.60 23.61 -2.66
C SER A 76 -2.85 22.98 -3.27
N GLU A 77 -3.62 23.74 -4.02
CA GLU A 77 -4.84 23.24 -4.65
C GLU A 77 -4.57 22.01 -5.54
N VAL A 78 -3.44 22.01 -6.27
CA VAL A 78 -3.04 20.89 -7.11
C VAL A 78 -2.71 19.66 -6.27
N PHE A 79 -1.95 19.82 -5.20
CA PHE A 79 -1.60 18.72 -4.32
C PHE A 79 -2.82 18.19 -3.57
N ASP A 80 -3.70 19.07 -3.13
CA ASP A 80 -4.92 18.67 -2.40
C ASP A 80 -5.84 17.82 -3.27
N ARG A 81 -5.99 18.15 -4.55
CA ARG A 81 -6.73 17.33 -5.51
C ARG A 81 -6.08 15.96 -5.71
N TYR A 82 -4.76 15.90 -5.82
CA TYR A 82 -4.03 14.65 -5.95
C TYR A 82 -4.12 13.82 -4.67
N ALA A 83 -3.97 14.45 -3.50
CA ALA A 83 -4.13 13.78 -2.21
C ALA A 83 -5.55 13.23 -2.01
N GLN A 84 -6.58 13.94 -2.50
CA GLN A 84 -7.96 13.44 -2.47
C GLN A 84 -8.14 12.21 -3.36
N LEU A 85 -7.53 12.20 -4.56
CA LEU A 85 -7.50 11.02 -5.41
C LEU A 85 -6.87 9.82 -4.70
N GLN A 86 -5.79 10.04 -3.95
CA GLN A 86 -5.13 9.00 -3.17
C GLN A 86 -6.03 8.49 -2.04
N LYS A 87 -6.69 9.37 -1.32
CA LYS A 87 -7.64 8.99 -0.25
C LYS A 87 -8.79 8.13 -0.79
N ASN A 88 -9.29 8.43 -1.96
CA ASN A 88 -10.33 7.64 -2.62
C ASN A 88 -9.87 6.22 -2.95
N GLN A 89 -8.56 6.01 -3.07
CA GLN A 89 -7.94 4.69 -3.25
C GLN A 89 -7.53 4.00 -1.94
N GLY A 90 -7.72 4.66 -0.79
CA GLY A 90 -7.30 4.15 0.51
C GLY A 90 -5.87 4.51 0.93
N TYR A 91 -5.22 5.47 0.23
CA TYR A 91 -3.88 5.96 0.58
C TYR A 91 -3.95 7.33 1.25
N ASP A 92 -3.06 7.59 2.20
CA ASP A 92 -2.93 8.88 2.85
C ASP A 92 -1.52 9.46 2.66
N LEU A 93 -1.38 10.34 1.68
CA LEU A 93 -0.11 11.01 1.42
C LEU A 93 0.28 12.02 2.50
N SER A 94 -0.66 12.48 3.31
CA SER A 94 -0.35 13.42 4.40
C SER A 94 0.59 12.83 5.45
N ALA A 95 0.55 11.50 5.63
CA ALA A 95 1.48 10.79 6.51
C ALA A 95 2.94 10.85 6.03
N TYR A 96 3.17 11.21 4.77
CA TYR A 96 4.48 11.30 4.13
C TYR A 96 4.89 12.73 3.79
N ALA A 97 4.17 13.73 4.26
CA ALA A 97 4.45 15.14 4.01
C ALA A 97 5.92 15.48 4.31
N GLY A 98 6.60 16.11 3.36
CA GLY A 98 8.01 16.48 3.45
C GLY A 98 9.00 15.32 3.30
N LYS A 99 8.55 14.07 3.18
CA LYS A 99 9.41 12.90 2.98
C LYS A 99 9.76 12.71 1.51
N THR A 100 10.96 12.18 1.27
CA THR A 100 11.39 11.74 -0.05
C THR A 100 11.03 10.25 -0.20
N VAL A 101 10.33 9.93 -1.29
CA VAL A 101 9.90 8.58 -1.64
C VAL A 101 10.36 8.25 -3.05
N MET A 102 10.28 7.00 -3.46
CA MET A 102 10.59 6.61 -4.84
C MET A 102 9.36 6.67 -5.72
N ARG A 103 9.51 7.25 -6.89
CA ARG A 103 8.52 7.27 -7.95
C ARG A 103 8.96 6.34 -9.07
N TYR A 104 8.06 5.46 -9.52
CA TYR A 104 8.25 4.58 -10.66
C TYR A 104 7.14 4.81 -11.67
N VAL A 105 7.47 4.97 -12.93
CA VAL A 105 6.53 5.17 -14.02
C VAL A 105 6.65 4.03 -15.02
N TYR A 106 5.54 3.39 -15.32
CA TYR A 106 5.44 2.34 -16.34
C TYR A 106 4.51 2.79 -17.45
N GLN A 107 4.81 2.43 -18.68
CA GLN A 107 3.87 2.63 -19.77
C GLN A 107 2.84 1.50 -19.76
N ILE A 108 1.56 1.86 -19.84
CA ILE A 108 0.45 0.92 -19.95
C ILE A 108 0.26 0.56 -21.43
N THR A 109 0.11 -0.73 -21.73
CA THR A 109 -0.04 -1.25 -23.09
C THR A 109 -1.46 -1.66 -23.44
N ASN A 110 -2.36 -1.73 -22.47
CA ASN A 110 -3.73 -2.21 -22.64
C ASN A 110 -4.81 -1.23 -22.16
N TYR A 111 -4.53 0.08 -22.17
CA TYR A 111 -5.56 1.06 -21.84
C TYR A 111 -6.61 1.10 -22.95
N PRO A 112 -7.92 0.99 -22.62
CA PRO A 112 -8.98 0.98 -23.64
C PRO A 112 -9.02 2.28 -24.46
N ASP A 113 -9.10 2.16 -25.79
CA ASP A 113 -9.28 3.26 -26.74
C ASP A 113 -8.24 4.40 -26.64
N ALA A 114 -7.08 4.13 -26.05
CA ALA A 114 -6.02 5.12 -25.96
C ALA A 114 -5.36 5.36 -27.31
N THR A 115 -5.34 6.62 -27.75
CA THR A 115 -4.62 7.08 -28.96
C THR A 115 -3.24 7.63 -28.62
N GLU A 116 -3.01 8.00 -27.37
CA GLU A 116 -1.77 8.55 -26.86
C GLU A 116 -1.23 7.68 -25.71
N PRO A 117 0.05 7.79 -25.36
CA PRO A 117 0.64 7.01 -24.30
C PRO A 117 -0.08 7.19 -22.96
N VAL A 118 -0.26 6.09 -22.23
CA VAL A 118 -0.82 6.07 -20.89
C VAL A 118 0.23 5.53 -19.92
N TYR A 119 0.34 6.15 -18.77
CA TYR A 119 1.35 5.81 -17.78
C TYR A 119 0.72 5.46 -16.44
N ALA A 120 1.31 4.47 -15.77
CA ALA A 120 1.05 4.16 -14.38
C ALA A 120 2.20 4.69 -13.52
N THR A 121 1.88 5.51 -12.54
CA THR A 121 2.84 6.02 -11.56
C THR A 121 2.64 5.31 -10.24
N LEU A 122 3.71 4.80 -9.65
CA LEU A 122 3.74 4.25 -8.30
C LEU A 122 4.61 5.13 -7.40
N LEU A 123 4.07 5.51 -6.24
CA LEU A 123 4.83 6.11 -5.15
C LEU A 123 5.11 5.01 -4.13
N VAL A 124 6.38 4.78 -3.84
CA VAL A 124 6.85 3.69 -3.00
C VAL A 124 7.70 4.23 -1.86
N CYS A 125 7.38 3.85 -0.64
CA CYS A 125 8.16 4.13 0.55
C CYS A 125 8.36 2.85 1.34
N LYS A 126 9.60 2.55 1.71
CA LYS A 126 9.95 1.32 2.48
C LYS A 126 9.34 0.05 1.87
N ASN A 127 9.48 -0.12 0.56
CA ASN A 127 8.95 -1.25 -0.21
C ASN A 127 7.42 -1.39 -0.19
N GLN A 128 6.69 -0.33 0.10
CA GLN A 128 5.23 -0.33 0.06
C GLN A 128 4.72 0.75 -0.88
N VAL A 129 3.67 0.43 -1.64
CA VAL A 129 2.94 1.43 -2.43
C VAL A 129 2.17 2.33 -1.47
N ILE A 130 2.48 3.61 -1.49
CA ILE A 130 1.84 4.64 -0.67
C ILE A 130 0.87 5.52 -1.44
N GLY A 131 0.81 5.34 -2.74
CA GLY A 131 -0.06 6.05 -3.66
C GLY A 131 0.36 5.87 -5.11
N GLY A 132 -0.34 6.50 -5.99
CA GLY A 132 -0.06 6.50 -7.41
C GLY A 132 -1.29 6.82 -8.26
N ASP A 133 -1.12 6.75 -9.55
CA ASP A 133 -2.15 7.12 -10.51
C ASP A 133 -1.95 6.45 -11.87
N ILE A 134 -2.99 6.51 -12.66
CA ILE A 134 -2.97 6.23 -14.08
C ILE A 134 -3.23 7.55 -14.82
N THR A 135 -2.29 7.95 -15.66
CA THR A 135 -2.35 9.18 -16.44
C THR A 135 -2.44 8.87 -17.92
N ASN A 136 -3.55 9.23 -18.55
CA ASN A 136 -3.72 9.23 -19.99
C ASN A 136 -3.29 10.61 -20.53
N THR A 137 -2.31 10.63 -21.44
CA THR A 137 -1.74 11.86 -22.00
C THR A 137 -2.49 12.41 -23.22
N GLY A 138 -3.58 11.78 -23.62
CA GLY A 138 -4.43 12.26 -24.73
C GLY A 138 -5.09 13.60 -24.44
N PRO A 139 -5.70 14.25 -25.48
CA PRO A 139 -6.29 15.59 -25.36
C PRO A 139 -7.39 15.70 -24.29
N GLU A 140 -8.13 14.63 -24.06
CA GLU A 140 -9.12 14.50 -22.99
C GLU A 140 -8.62 13.62 -21.85
N GLY A 141 -7.30 13.50 -21.75
CA GLY A 141 -6.64 12.64 -20.79
C GLY A 141 -6.93 13.04 -19.35
N LYS A 142 -7.08 12.03 -18.51
CA LYS A 142 -7.40 12.18 -17.10
C LYS A 142 -6.35 11.51 -16.24
N ILE A 143 -6.16 12.06 -15.07
CA ILE A 143 -5.48 11.37 -13.97
C ILE A 143 -6.56 10.65 -13.18
N GLN A 144 -6.38 9.36 -12.97
CA GLN A 144 -7.31 8.49 -12.25
C GLN A 144 -6.58 7.56 -11.29
N GLY A 145 -7.32 6.91 -10.41
CA GLY A 145 -6.78 5.84 -9.57
C GLY A 145 -6.41 4.58 -10.37
N PHE A 146 -5.93 3.56 -9.68
CA PHE A 146 -5.46 2.32 -10.33
C PHE A 146 -6.58 1.47 -10.97
N GLY A 147 -7.84 1.70 -10.63
CA GLY A 147 -8.96 0.97 -11.20
C GLY A 147 -9.07 1.13 -12.71
N MET A 148 -9.40 0.05 -13.43
CA MET A 148 -9.68 0.13 -14.86
C MET A 148 -10.96 0.92 -15.13
N PRO A 149 -11.02 1.71 -16.22
CA PRO A 149 -12.27 2.35 -16.65
C PRO A 149 -13.36 1.28 -16.87
N GLY A 150 -14.55 1.52 -16.32
CA GLY A 150 -15.68 0.60 -16.46
C GLY A 150 -15.70 -0.59 -15.47
N SER A 151 -14.73 -0.72 -14.57
CA SER A 151 -14.73 -1.75 -13.52
C SER A 151 -15.50 -1.31 -12.26
N GLY A 152 -16.15 -0.16 -12.27
CA GLY A 152 -16.95 0.35 -11.17
C GLY A 152 -18.24 -0.45 -10.98
N LYS A 153 -18.31 -1.22 -9.90
CA LYS A 153 -19.56 -1.57 -9.22
C LYS A 153 -19.75 -0.64 -8.05
#